data_27728624015993d84369c86e2ffc8db6
#
_entry.id   27728624015993d84369c86e2ffc8db6
#
_cell.length_a   1.000
_cell.length_b   1.000
_cell.length_c   1.000
_cell.angle_alpha   90.00
_cell.angle_beta   90.00
_cell.angle_gamma   90.00
#
_symmetry.space_group_name_H-M   'P 1'
#
loop_
_entity.id
_entity.type
_entity.pdbx_description
1 polymer ?
#
loop_
_entity_poly.entity_id
_entity_poly.type
_entity_poly.pdbx_seq_one_letter_code
_entity_poly.pdbx_strand_id
1 'polypeptide(L)'
;MTCFKKNIFSFFKAVDWEHAKWVFKCSAISGVTLKDHLVGLHFMASNFLAAAEAEHLGAQHPIRRMLRPFTYGTVGINLGAIATLAVENGLLHRASAFTWSSLQEGFKKSFDLNRFQGTMSRLKENNMYEEATSTTASKNYPFGQDGLAFEQVVMEFVSKYVNLYYTTDQDVFNDRELVEFWDGLRGNVEGSHIAELTGKKAVIGALGLFIVHVTGYHNQAGNVADYLVNPTFASPKIRKGRNVADIQATFQGLNIGLMTASEDNFLLFFFLFLIVASFLFSLPLVLFVFLS
;
A
#
# COMPACT_ATOMS: atom_id res chain seq x y z
N MET A 1 27.77 18.34 -3.68
CA MET A 1 27.57 16.89 -3.88
C MET A 1 28.72 16.17 -4.57
N THR A 2 29.70 16.84 -5.11
CA THR A 2 30.84 16.28 -5.84
C THR A 2 32.00 15.82 -4.98
N CYS A 3 32.15 16.30 -3.75
CA CYS A 3 33.29 15.98 -2.88
C CYS A 3 33.15 14.64 -2.11
N PHE A 4 31.90 14.20 -1.84
CA PHE A 4 31.63 12.94 -1.13
C PHE A 4 31.83 11.69 -2.02
N LYS A 5 31.72 11.84 -3.34
CA LYS A 5 31.83 10.72 -4.28
C LYS A 5 33.24 10.12 -4.36
N LYS A 6 34.29 10.91 -4.19
CA LYS A 6 35.68 10.44 -4.43
C LYS A 6 36.27 9.58 -3.31
N ASN A 7 35.88 9.76 -2.05
CA ASN A 7 36.55 9.12 -0.92
C ASN A 7 35.90 7.81 -0.44
N ILE A 8 34.62 7.59 -0.70
CA ILE A 8 33.94 6.31 -0.34
C ILE A 8 34.26 5.23 -1.36
N PHE A 9 34.46 5.59 -2.64
CA PHE A 9 34.67 4.65 -3.74
C PHE A 9 36.04 3.99 -3.76
N SER A 10 37.05 4.53 -3.10
CA SER A 10 38.40 3.97 -3.07
C SER A 10 38.57 2.79 -2.09
N PHE A 11 37.63 2.61 -1.16
CA PHE A 11 37.71 1.56 -0.15
C PHE A 11 37.03 0.23 -0.54
N PHE A 12 36.13 0.25 -1.51
CA PHE A 12 35.44 -0.97 -1.93
C PHE A 12 35.99 -1.49 -3.25
N LYS A 13 36.33 -2.79 -3.28
CA LYS A 13 36.55 -3.48 -4.58
C LYS A 13 35.25 -3.34 -5.40
N ALA A 14 35.36 -3.30 -6.72
CA ALA A 14 34.20 -3.14 -7.62
C ALA A 14 33.08 -4.15 -7.31
N VAL A 15 33.43 -5.38 -6.93
CA VAL A 15 32.48 -6.43 -6.54
C VAL A 15 31.72 -6.07 -5.26
N ASP A 16 32.37 -5.46 -4.27
CA ASP A 16 31.73 -5.08 -3.01
C ASP A 16 30.77 -3.90 -3.23
N TRP A 17 31.09 -3.00 -4.15
CA TRP A 17 30.22 -1.90 -4.53
C TRP A 17 28.95 -2.38 -5.26
N GLU A 18 29.08 -3.30 -6.20
CA GLU A 18 27.93 -3.91 -6.86
C GLU A 18 27.02 -4.65 -5.85
N HIS A 19 27.64 -5.40 -4.93
CA HIS A 19 26.89 -6.05 -3.86
C HIS A 19 26.18 -5.05 -2.95
N ALA A 20 26.81 -3.95 -2.57
CA ALA A 20 26.21 -2.89 -1.74
C ALA A 20 24.99 -2.25 -2.45
N LYS A 21 25.08 -2.00 -3.75
CA LYS A 21 23.91 -1.51 -4.53
C LYS A 21 22.75 -2.50 -4.51
N TRP A 22 23.02 -3.79 -4.59
CA TRP A 22 22.00 -4.82 -4.50
C TRP A 22 21.38 -4.89 -3.12
N VAL A 23 22.15 -4.83 -2.06
CA VAL A 23 21.66 -4.79 -0.68
C VAL A 23 20.72 -3.58 -0.49
N PHE A 24 21.12 -2.42 -1.01
CA PHE A 24 20.27 -1.22 -0.98
C PHE A 24 18.93 -1.44 -1.71
N LYS A 25 18.97 -1.99 -2.93
CA LYS A 25 17.76 -2.28 -3.71
C LYS A 25 16.84 -3.28 -3.00
N CYS A 26 17.40 -4.36 -2.43
CA CYS A 26 16.64 -5.33 -1.64
C CYS A 26 15.98 -4.69 -0.42
N SER A 27 16.68 -3.81 0.27
CA SER A 27 16.15 -3.10 1.44
C SER A 27 15.04 -2.13 1.04
N ALA A 28 15.23 -1.39 -0.06
CA ALA A 28 14.25 -0.44 -0.56
C ALA A 28 12.94 -1.14 -0.97
N ILE A 29 13.01 -2.19 -1.78
CA ILE A 29 11.81 -2.92 -2.20
C ILE A 29 11.11 -3.62 -1.03
N SER A 30 11.87 -4.15 -0.08
CA SER A 30 11.30 -4.73 1.13
C SER A 30 10.60 -3.67 1.98
N GLY A 31 11.17 -2.47 2.12
CA GLY A 31 10.56 -1.33 2.80
C GLY A 31 9.23 -0.93 2.16
N VAL A 32 9.22 -0.74 0.84
CA VAL A 32 8.00 -0.39 0.11
C VAL A 32 6.94 -1.48 0.26
N THR A 33 7.31 -2.75 0.04
CA THR A 33 6.35 -3.87 0.06
C THR A 33 5.77 -4.12 1.46
N LEU A 34 6.61 -4.14 2.49
CA LEU A 34 6.19 -4.54 3.83
C LEU A 34 5.63 -3.36 4.63
N LYS A 35 6.30 -2.22 4.58
CA LYS A 35 5.98 -1.08 5.42
C LYS A 35 4.94 -0.16 4.76
N ASP A 36 5.22 0.28 3.54
CA ASP A 36 4.36 1.26 2.88
C ASP A 36 3.10 0.59 2.33
N HIS A 37 3.22 -0.49 1.57
CA HIS A 37 2.10 -1.19 0.97
C HIS A 37 1.29 -2.00 2.01
N LEU A 38 1.88 -3.07 2.57
CA LEU A 38 1.12 -4.00 3.42
C LEU A 38 0.64 -3.35 4.71
N VAL A 39 1.54 -2.77 5.51
CA VAL A 39 1.14 -2.19 6.79
C VAL A 39 0.42 -0.86 6.59
N GLY A 40 1.02 0.07 5.85
CA GLY A 40 0.49 1.42 5.72
C GLY A 40 -0.84 1.50 4.98
N LEU A 41 -0.98 0.79 3.87
CA LEU A 41 -2.16 0.89 3.02
C LEU A 41 -3.19 -0.20 3.32
N HIS A 42 -2.80 -1.47 3.39
CA HIS A 42 -3.73 -2.54 3.69
C HIS A 42 -4.18 -2.56 5.15
N PHE A 43 -3.25 -2.71 6.08
CA PHE A 43 -3.62 -2.94 7.48
C PHE A 43 -4.03 -1.65 8.22
N MET A 44 -3.50 -0.51 7.83
CA MET A 44 -3.86 0.76 8.46
C MET A 44 -4.97 1.47 7.69
N ALA A 45 -4.66 2.09 6.53
CA ALA A 45 -5.63 2.94 5.86
C ALA A 45 -6.92 2.21 5.51
N SER A 46 -6.80 1.08 4.81
CA SER A 46 -7.94 0.37 4.25
C SER A 46 -8.79 -0.33 5.31
N ASN A 47 -8.18 -0.99 6.31
CA ASN A 47 -8.95 -1.64 7.38
C ASN A 47 -9.67 -0.66 8.28
N PHE A 48 -9.03 0.44 8.68
CA PHE A 48 -9.68 1.42 9.56
C PHE A 48 -10.87 2.08 8.87
N LEU A 49 -10.70 2.44 7.59
CA LEU A 49 -11.77 3.01 6.82
C LEU A 49 -12.95 2.04 6.69
N ALA A 50 -12.66 0.78 6.30
CA ALA A 50 -13.68 -0.25 6.13
C ALA A 50 -14.40 -0.60 7.44
N ALA A 51 -13.67 -0.68 8.55
CA ALA A 51 -14.26 -0.96 9.86
C ALA A 51 -15.18 0.18 10.31
N ALA A 52 -14.69 1.42 10.30
CA ALA A 52 -15.47 2.57 10.68
C ALA A 52 -16.70 2.79 9.78
N GLU A 53 -16.54 2.60 8.47
CA GLU A 53 -17.66 2.65 7.52
C GLU A 53 -18.73 1.61 7.84
N ALA A 54 -18.33 0.36 8.06
CA ALA A 54 -19.27 -0.72 8.30
C ALA A 54 -19.99 -0.61 9.65
N GLU A 55 -19.32 -0.07 10.66
CA GLU A 55 -19.82 0.03 12.03
C GLU A 55 -20.77 1.21 12.24
N HIS A 56 -20.48 2.35 11.63
CA HIS A 56 -21.14 3.61 11.95
C HIS A 56 -22.02 4.18 10.84
N LEU A 57 -21.80 3.82 9.57
CA LEU A 57 -22.58 4.35 8.46
C LEU A 57 -23.62 3.34 7.96
N GLY A 58 -24.88 3.76 7.89
CA GLY A 58 -25.95 2.97 7.28
C GLY A 58 -25.72 2.68 5.80
N ALA A 59 -26.27 1.57 5.28
CA ALA A 59 -26.02 1.13 3.90
C ALA A 59 -26.39 2.16 2.81
N GLN A 60 -27.36 3.05 3.12
CA GLN A 60 -27.82 4.12 2.21
C GLN A 60 -27.15 5.46 2.49
N HIS A 61 -26.30 5.54 3.51
CA HIS A 61 -25.62 6.79 3.86
C HIS A 61 -24.73 7.26 2.69
N PRO A 62 -24.78 8.56 2.30
CA PRO A 62 -24.07 9.04 1.12
C PRO A 62 -22.56 8.81 1.20
N ILE A 63 -21.95 9.06 2.34
CA ILE A 63 -20.50 8.85 2.52
C ILE A 63 -20.15 7.36 2.39
N ARG A 64 -20.95 6.44 2.95
CA ARG A 64 -20.73 5.00 2.75
C ARG A 64 -20.81 4.60 1.28
N ARG A 65 -21.79 5.12 0.56
CA ARG A 65 -21.96 4.83 -0.87
C ARG A 65 -20.75 5.33 -1.70
N MET A 66 -20.18 6.47 -1.33
CA MET A 66 -18.97 6.97 -1.95
C MET A 66 -17.74 6.10 -1.64
N LEU A 67 -17.60 5.67 -0.38
CA LEU A 67 -16.42 4.92 0.08
C LEU A 67 -16.43 3.46 -0.36
N ARG A 68 -17.61 2.87 -0.53
CA ARG A 68 -17.76 1.44 -0.81
C ARG A 68 -16.93 0.88 -1.96
N PRO A 69 -16.76 1.54 -3.11
CA PRO A 69 -15.87 1.06 -4.17
C PRO A 69 -14.40 0.94 -3.72
N PHE A 70 -13.99 1.74 -2.75
CA PHE A 70 -12.62 1.81 -2.26
C PHE A 70 -12.34 0.91 -1.04
N THR A 71 -13.39 0.39 -0.41
CA THR A 71 -13.32 -0.49 0.78
C THR A 71 -13.78 -1.90 0.50
N TYR A 72 -14.36 -2.14 -0.68
CA TYR A 72 -14.95 -3.44 -1.03
C TYR A 72 -13.95 -4.59 -0.95
N GLY A 73 -14.30 -5.61 -0.16
CA GLY A 73 -13.48 -6.81 -0.03
C GLY A 73 -12.22 -6.67 0.84
N THR A 74 -11.85 -5.45 1.21
CA THR A 74 -10.59 -5.13 1.91
C THR A 74 -10.36 -5.98 3.16
N VAL A 75 -11.35 -6.13 4.02
CA VAL A 75 -11.22 -6.89 5.27
C VAL A 75 -10.92 -8.37 4.97
N GLY A 76 -11.63 -8.97 4.01
CA GLY A 76 -11.40 -10.36 3.60
C GLY A 76 -10.02 -10.55 2.96
N ILE A 77 -9.60 -9.64 2.09
CA ILE A 77 -8.28 -9.65 1.47
C ILE A 77 -7.18 -9.56 2.54
N ASN A 78 -7.32 -8.66 3.49
CA ASN A 78 -6.32 -8.46 4.53
C ASN A 78 -6.24 -9.63 5.52
N LEU A 79 -7.37 -10.24 5.87
CA LEU A 79 -7.38 -11.49 6.65
C LEU A 79 -6.67 -12.62 5.90
N GLY A 80 -6.93 -12.76 4.60
CA GLY A 80 -6.22 -13.70 3.75
C GLY A 80 -4.71 -13.43 3.70
N ALA A 81 -4.31 -12.17 3.57
CA ALA A 81 -2.90 -11.77 3.57
C ALA A 81 -2.20 -12.08 4.92
N ILE A 82 -2.87 -11.82 6.04
CA ILE A 82 -2.35 -12.19 7.37
C ILE A 82 -2.19 -13.70 7.46
N ALA A 83 -3.17 -14.47 7.01
CA ALA A 83 -3.16 -15.93 7.14
C ALA A 83 -2.14 -16.64 6.22
N THR A 84 -1.74 -16.03 5.09
CA THR A 84 -0.93 -16.71 4.06
C THR A 84 0.38 -16.01 3.73
N LEU A 85 0.39 -14.69 3.70
CA LEU A 85 1.55 -13.91 3.28
C LEU A 85 2.41 -13.48 4.47
N ALA A 86 1.79 -12.96 5.54
CA ALA A 86 2.44 -12.35 6.68
C ALA A 86 2.57 -13.30 7.88
N VAL A 87 2.82 -14.57 7.62
CA VAL A 87 3.06 -15.61 8.66
C VAL A 87 4.48 -16.16 8.55
N GLU A 88 4.92 -16.85 9.58
CA GLU A 88 6.18 -17.59 9.53
C GLU A 88 6.14 -18.63 8.40
N ASN A 89 7.19 -18.63 7.57
CA ASN A 89 7.26 -19.40 6.32
C ASN A 89 6.22 -19.02 5.25
N GLY A 90 5.46 -17.97 5.46
CA GLY A 90 4.61 -17.35 4.42
C GLY A 90 5.43 -16.71 3.30
N LEU A 91 4.73 -16.24 2.26
CA LEU A 91 5.39 -15.70 1.06
C LEU A 91 6.37 -14.57 1.41
N LEU A 92 5.96 -13.61 2.22
CA LEU A 92 6.80 -12.44 2.57
C LEU A 92 8.04 -12.84 3.36
N HIS A 93 7.91 -13.79 4.30
CA HIS A 93 9.07 -14.31 5.02
C HIS A 93 10.06 -15.02 4.10
N ARG A 94 9.59 -15.92 3.24
CA ARG A 94 10.44 -16.65 2.30
C ARG A 94 11.06 -15.77 1.22
N ALA A 95 10.32 -14.75 0.78
CA ALA A 95 10.77 -13.83 -0.26
C ALA A 95 11.76 -12.78 0.27
N SER A 96 11.67 -12.39 1.54
CA SER A 96 12.55 -11.37 2.12
C SER A 96 13.90 -11.94 2.58
N ALA A 97 14.85 -11.06 2.84
CA ALA A 97 16.13 -11.39 3.47
C ALA A 97 16.07 -11.37 5.00
N PHE A 98 14.91 -11.07 5.58
CA PHE A 98 14.71 -10.93 7.02
C PHE A 98 14.42 -12.28 7.69
N THR A 99 14.78 -12.41 8.95
CA THR A 99 14.26 -13.46 9.83
C THR A 99 12.81 -13.16 10.19
N TRP A 100 12.06 -14.17 10.60
CA TRP A 100 10.68 -13.97 11.02
C TRP A 100 10.56 -12.96 12.16
N SER A 101 11.42 -13.05 13.18
CA SER A 101 11.45 -12.08 14.28
C SER A 101 11.73 -10.66 13.83
N SER A 102 12.62 -10.47 12.84
CA SER A 102 12.90 -9.14 12.27
C SER A 102 11.71 -8.59 11.48
N LEU A 103 10.97 -9.45 10.78
CA LEU A 103 9.74 -9.06 10.09
C LEU A 103 8.66 -8.62 11.07
N GLN A 104 8.44 -9.40 12.14
CA GLN A 104 7.47 -9.05 13.19
C GLN A 104 7.78 -7.69 13.84
N GLU A 105 9.05 -7.45 14.17
CA GLU A 105 9.48 -6.16 14.70
C GLU A 105 9.31 -5.04 13.68
N GLY A 106 9.60 -5.30 12.41
CA GLY A 106 9.37 -4.38 11.30
C GLY A 106 7.89 -4.05 11.13
N PHE A 107 7.00 -5.02 11.22
CA PHE A 107 5.55 -4.80 11.20
C PHE A 107 5.11 -3.90 12.35
N LYS A 108 5.48 -4.20 13.58
CA LYS A 108 5.16 -3.38 14.77
C LYS A 108 5.60 -1.93 14.60
N LYS A 109 6.85 -1.70 14.17
CA LYS A 109 7.41 -0.36 13.96
C LYS A 109 6.82 0.38 12.77
N SER A 110 6.14 -0.32 11.87
CA SER A 110 5.54 0.27 10.69
C SER A 110 4.12 0.79 10.92
N PHE A 111 3.48 0.44 12.03
CA PHE A 111 2.22 1.01 12.45
C PHE A 111 2.44 2.46 12.93
N ASP A 112 2.46 3.38 11.99
CA ASP A 112 2.69 4.80 12.22
C ASP A 112 1.72 5.63 11.38
N LEU A 113 0.68 6.13 12.01
CA LEU A 113 -0.37 6.94 11.39
C LEU A 113 0.08 8.35 10.98
N ASN A 114 1.23 8.81 11.48
CA ASN A 114 1.83 10.07 11.01
C ASN A 114 2.14 10.05 9.51
N ARG A 115 2.16 8.85 8.92
CA ARG A 115 2.39 8.67 7.48
C ARG A 115 1.17 8.91 6.61
N PHE A 116 0.00 9.06 7.24
CA PHE A 116 -1.23 9.35 6.53
C PHE A 116 -1.28 10.82 6.11
N GLN A 117 -0.46 11.16 5.11
CA GLN A 117 -0.26 12.52 4.63
C GLN A 117 -0.50 12.61 3.12
N GLY A 118 -0.96 13.77 2.64
CA GLY A 118 -1.07 14.06 1.22
C GLY A 118 0.28 14.16 0.50
N THR A 119 0.23 14.08 -0.83
CA THR A 119 1.42 14.13 -1.69
C THR A 119 2.27 15.36 -1.43
N MET A 120 1.65 16.52 -1.35
CA MET A 120 2.37 17.77 -1.09
C MET A 120 3.13 17.76 0.24
N SER A 121 2.50 17.28 1.32
CA SER A 121 3.14 17.19 2.63
C SER A 121 4.33 16.22 2.61
N ARG A 122 4.15 15.05 1.99
CA ARG A 122 5.23 14.06 1.83
C ARG A 122 6.39 14.57 0.99
N LEU A 123 6.12 15.31 -0.08
CA LEU A 123 7.17 15.91 -0.89
C LEU A 123 7.97 16.94 -0.11
N LYS A 124 7.31 17.80 0.67
CA LYS A 124 7.98 18.80 1.52
C LYS A 124 8.82 18.16 2.60
N GLU A 125 8.29 17.17 3.31
CA GLU A 125 8.98 16.46 4.38
C GLU A 125 10.24 15.74 3.89
N ASN A 126 10.20 15.21 2.65
CA ASN A 126 11.35 14.56 2.03
C ASN A 126 12.24 15.50 1.20
N ASN A 127 12.02 16.80 1.26
CA ASN A 127 12.74 17.82 0.47
C ASN A 127 12.70 17.56 -1.05
N MET A 128 11.61 16.99 -1.55
CA MET A 128 11.40 16.66 -2.96
C MET A 128 10.39 17.57 -3.66
N TYR A 129 9.87 18.57 -2.93
CA TYR A 129 8.80 19.43 -3.46
C TYR A 129 9.25 20.27 -4.66
N GLU A 130 10.46 20.84 -4.59
CA GLU A 130 10.99 21.67 -5.68
C GLU A 130 11.26 20.82 -6.93
N GLU A 131 11.82 19.63 -6.79
CA GLU A 131 12.01 18.70 -7.89
C GLU A 131 10.70 18.25 -8.51
N ALA A 132 9.68 18.00 -7.72
CA ALA A 132 8.37 17.57 -8.19
C ALA A 132 7.60 18.69 -8.92
N THR A 133 7.77 19.95 -8.51
CA THR A 133 7.04 21.11 -9.07
C THR A 133 7.82 21.89 -10.13
N SER A 134 9.12 21.69 -10.24
CA SER A 134 9.96 22.36 -11.23
C SER A 134 9.73 21.82 -12.64
N THR A 135 9.54 22.70 -13.60
CA THR A 135 9.39 22.33 -15.02
C THR A 135 10.64 21.68 -15.63
N THR A 136 11.81 21.92 -15.06
CA THR A 136 13.10 21.36 -15.52
C THR A 136 13.51 20.11 -14.77
N ALA A 137 13.24 20.03 -13.47
CA ALA A 137 13.64 18.90 -12.62
C ALA A 137 12.60 17.77 -12.60
N SER A 138 11.35 18.05 -12.94
CA SER A 138 10.25 17.08 -12.95
C SER A 138 10.48 15.86 -13.85
N LYS A 139 11.31 16.00 -14.88
CA LYS A 139 11.72 14.86 -15.73
C LYS A 139 12.43 13.76 -14.96
N ASN A 140 13.04 14.09 -13.83
CA ASN A 140 13.76 13.14 -12.99
C ASN A 140 12.88 12.52 -11.90
N TYR A 141 11.70 13.13 -11.64
CA TYR A 141 10.76 12.67 -10.63
C TYR A 141 9.30 12.85 -11.08
N PRO A 142 8.88 12.16 -12.16
CA PRO A 142 7.53 12.31 -12.72
C PRO A 142 6.43 11.98 -11.72
N PHE A 143 6.66 11.00 -10.85
CA PHE A 143 5.71 10.62 -9.80
C PHE A 143 5.24 11.78 -8.92
N GLY A 144 6.12 12.72 -8.61
CA GLY A 144 5.74 13.90 -7.80
C GLY A 144 4.65 14.73 -8.46
N GLN A 145 4.76 14.97 -9.77
CA GLN A 145 3.76 15.70 -10.53
C GLN A 145 2.47 14.89 -10.71
N ASP A 146 2.59 13.63 -11.12
CA ASP A 146 1.45 12.74 -11.30
C ASP A 146 0.68 12.56 -10.00
N GLY A 147 1.38 12.39 -8.87
CA GLY A 147 0.77 12.27 -7.54
C GLY A 147 0.02 13.52 -7.12
N LEU A 148 0.56 14.72 -7.39
CA LEU A 148 -0.13 15.99 -7.11
C LEU A 148 -1.38 16.16 -7.99
N ALA A 149 -1.27 15.85 -9.28
CA ALA A 149 -2.39 15.93 -10.21
C ALA A 149 -3.50 14.92 -9.84
N PHE A 150 -3.12 13.69 -9.50
CA PHE A 150 -4.06 12.65 -9.04
C PHE A 150 -4.77 13.07 -7.75
N GLU A 151 -4.03 13.55 -6.75
CA GLU A 151 -4.61 14.05 -5.50
C GLU A 151 -5.62 15.18 -5.76
N GLN A 152 -5.30 16.11 -6.66
CA GLN A 152 -6.20 17.18 -7.03
C GLN A 152 -7.52 16.66 -7.62
N VAL A 153 -7.47 15.69 -8.52
CA VAL A 153 -8.65 15.08 -9.14
C VAL A 153 -9.53 14.40 -8.08
N VAL A 154 -8.91 13.64 -7.19
CA VAL A 154 -9.63 12.96 -6.09
C VAL A 154 -10.27 13.98 -5.15
N MET A 155 -9.54 15.01 -4.74
CA MET A 155 -10.08 16.06 -3.87
C MET A 155 -11.24 16.81 -4.50
N GLU A 156 -11.16 17.08 -5.80
CA GLU A 156 -12.25 17.69 -6.55
C GLU A 156 -13.50 16.79 -6.62
N PHE A 157 -13.31 15.48 -6.88
CA PHE A 157 -14.38 14.49 -6.86
C PHE A 157 -15.08 14.45 -5.49
N VAL A 158 -14.31 14.28 -4.42
CA VAL A 158 -14.85 14.21 -3.05
C VAL A 158 -15.53 15.51 -2.67
N SER A 159 -14.95 16.65 -3.01
CA SER A 159 -15.54 17.95 -2.75
C SER A 159 -16.91 18.11 -3.43
N LYS A 160 -17.01 17.79 -4.73
CA LYS A 160 -18.26 17.83 -5.46
C LYS A 160 -19.30 16.88 -4.84
N TYR A 161 -18.89 15.66 -4.50
CA TYR A 161 -19.79 14.69 -3.91
C TYR A 161 -20.31 15.11 -2.55
N VAL A 162 -19.45 15.54 -1.63
CA VAL A 162 -19.82 16.01 -0.30
C VAL A 162 -20.78 17.21 -0.40
N ASN A 163 -20.52 18.14 -1.31
CA ASN A 163 -21.37 19.31 -1.51
C ASN A 163 -22.77 19.00 -2.07
N LEU A 164 -23.02 17.80 -2.61
CA LEU A 164 -24.37 17.38 -2.99
C LEU A 164 -25.27 17.11 -1.77
N TYR A 165 -24.70 16.72 -0.65
CA TYR A 165 -25.44 16.28 0.53
C TYR A 165 -25.32 17.23 1.71
N TYR A 166 -24.24 17.99 1.81
CA TYR A 166 -23.96 18.93 2.91
C TYR A 166 -23.79 20.33 2.35
N THR A 167 -24.74 21.19 2.59
CA THR A 167 -24.71 22.60 2.12
C THR A 167 -23.82 23.44 3.04
N THR A 168 -23.96 23.24 4.34
CA THR A 168 -23.27 24.00 5.40
C THR A 168 -22.41 23.06 6.26
N ASP A 169 -21.51 23.63 7.07
CA ASP A 169 -20.80 22.87 8.10
C ASP A 169 -21.74 22.31 9.17
N GLN A 170 -22.84 23.01 9.43
CA GLN A 170 -23.85 22.55 10.40
C GLN A 170 -24.53 21.25 9.94
N ASP A 171 -24.70 21.03 8.64
CA ASP A 171 -25.26 19.79 8.11
C ASP A 171 -24.37 18.59 8.46
N VAL A 172 -23.05 18.79 8.47
CA VAL A 172 -22.05 17.78 8.90
C VAL A 172 -22.22 17.44 10.38
N PHE A 173 -22.37 18.43 11.23
CA PHE A 173 -22.54 18.22 12.68
C PHE A 173 -23.93 17.64 13.05
N ASN A 174 -24.93 17.87 12.22
CA ASN A 174 -26.29 17.33 12.40
C ASN A 174 -26.39 15.86 11.90
N ASP A 175 -25.45 15.41 11.13
CA ASP A 175 -25.38 14.02 10.64
C ASP A 175 -24.73 13.13 11.69
N ARG A 176 -25.58 12.48 12.50
CA ARG A 176 -25.14 11.65 13.62
C ARG A 176 -24.28 10.45 13.16
N GLU A 177 -24.66 9.80 12.06
CA GLU A 177 -23.90 8.66 11.54
C GLU A 177 -22.49 9.10 11.10
N LEU A 178 -22.38 10.27 10.46
CA LEU A 178 -21.08 10.83 10.06
C LEU A 178 -20.24 11.22 11.27
N VAL A 179 -20.83 11.78 12.32
CA VAL A 179 -20.10 12.12 13.57
C VAL A 179 -19.59 10.85 14.24
N GLU A 180 -20.44 9.83 14.41
CA GLU A 180 -20.05 8.53 14.98
C GLU A 180 -18.96 7.84 14.14
N PHE A 181 -19.06 7.89 12.81
CA PHE A 181 -18.02 7.40 11.89
C PHE A 181 -16.68 8.12 12.11
N TRP A 182 -16.74 9.45 12.24
CA TRP A 182 -15.54 10.25 12.48
C TRP A 182 -14.86 9.93 13.80
N ASP A 183 -15.66 9.77 14.84
CA ASP A 183 -15.18 9.36 16.16
C ASP A 183 -14.60 7.93 16.12
N GLY A 184 -15.23 7.03 15.37
CA GLY A 184 -14.72 5.69 15.11
C GLY A 184 -13.36 5.71 14.40
N LEU A 185 -13.19 6.54 13.37
CA LEU A 185 -11.89 6.72 12.70
C LEU A 185 -10.80 7.23 13.64
N ARG A 186 -11.15 8.13 14.57
CA ARG A 186 -10.22 8.71 15.56
C ARG A 186 -9.96 7.78 16.73
N GLY A 187 -10.96 7.05 17.18
CA GLY A 187 -10.91 6.23 18.39
C GLY A 187 -10.29 4.84 18.18
N ASN A 188 -10.43 4.28 16.99
CA ASN A 188 -9.93 2.92 16.69
C ASN A 188 -8.40 2.84 16.61
N VAL A 189 -7.70 3.97 16.65
CA VAL A 189 -6.26 4.00 16.58
C VAL A 189 -5.70 5.00 17.58
N GLU A 190 -5.12 4.50 18.62
CA GLU A 190 -4.37 5.30 19.59
C GLU A 190 -3.26 6.08 18.85
N GLY A 191 -3.28 7.41 18.97
CA GLY A 191 -2.36 8.29 18.22
C GLY A 191 -2.79 8.58 16.78
N SER A 192 -4.05 8.36 16.41
CA SER A 192 -4.53 8.78 15.09
C SER A 192 -4.42 10.31 14.95
N HIS A 193 -3.75 10.75 13.89
CA HIS A 193 -3.65 12.17 13.55
C HIS A 193 -4.78 12.66 12.65
N ILE A 194 -5.90 11.93 12.62
CA ILE A 194 -7.10 12.42 11.95
C ILE A 194 -7.59 13.63 12.74
N ALA A 195 -7.61 14.78 12.07
CA ALA A 195 -8.01 16.05 12.66
C ALA A 195 -9.44 15.99 13.21
N GLU A 196 -9.77 16.90 14.10
CA GLU A 196 -11.14 17.05 14.57
C GLU A 196 -12.10 17.33 13.42
N LEU A 197 -13.36 16.92 13.58
CA LEU A 197 -14.41 17.21 12.63
C LEU A 197 -14.82 18.69 12.77
N THR A 198 -14.24 19.52 11.94
CA THR A 198 -14.46 20.98 11.95
C THR A 198 -15.44 21.44 10.86
N GLY A 199 -16.09 20.53 10.15
CA GLY A 199 -17.02 20.80 9.08
C GLY A 199 -16.68 20.12 7.77
N LYS A 200 -17.30 20.57 6.68
CA LYS A 200 -17.16 19.98 5.34
C LYS A 200 -15.72 19.86 4.86
N LYS A 201 -14.90 20.88 5.13
CA LYS A 201 -13.49 20.89 4.69
C LYS A 201 -12.70 19.74 5.33
N ALA A 202 -12.95 19.45 6.61
CA ALA A 202 -12.32 18.31 7.28
C ALA A 202 -12.75 16.99 6.65
N VAL A 203 -14.05 16.82 6.37
CA VAL A 203 -14.59 15.63 5.71
C VAL A 203 -13.95 15.44 4.33
N ILE A 204 -13.97 16.47 3.49
CA ILE A 204 -13.39 16.43 2.14
C ILE A 204 -11.91 16.07 2.21
N GLY A 205 -11.16 16.72 3.08
CA GLY A 205 -9.73 16.50 3.21
C GLY A 205 -9.38 15.07 3.64
N ALA A 206 -10.03 14.56 4.68
CA ALA A 206 -9.74 13.21 5.17
C ALA A 206 -10.19 12.12 4.18
N LEU A 207 -11.43 12.20 3.68
CA LEU A 207 -11.94 11.19 2.74
C LEU A 207 -11.19 11.20 1.41
N GLY A 208 -10.86 12.39 0.89
CA GLY A 208 -10.02 12.50 -0.29
C GLY A 208 -8.65 11.87 -0.08
N LEU A 209 -8.04 12.11 1.07
CA LEU A 209 -6.76 11.53 1.42
C LEU A 209 -6.82 10.01 1.55
N PHE A 210 -7.88 9.45 2.17
CA PHE A 210 -8.11 8.02 2.22
C PHE A 210 -8.19 7.41 0.81
N ILE A 211 -8.98 8.01 -0.08
CA ILE A 211 -9.13 7.54 -1.46
C ILE A 211 -7.79 7.60 -2.19
N VAL A 212 -7.02 8.67 -2.06
CA VAL A 212 -5.67 8.77 -2.66
C VAL A 212 -4.77 7.64 -2.19
N HIS A 213 -4.81 7.32 -0.89
CA HIS A 213 -3.97 6.26 -0.32
C HIS A 213 -4.35 4.87 -0.82
N VAL A 214 -5.64 4.53 -0.77
CA VAL A 214 -6.10 3.17 -1.15
C VAL A 214 -6.18 2.96 -2.66
N THR A 215 -5.95 3.99 -3.46
CA THR A 215 -5.93 3.91 -4.93
C THR A 215 -4.54 4.24 -5.50
N GLY A 216 -4.20 5.51 -5.65
CA GLY A 216 -2.96 5.95 -6.31
C GLY A 216 -1.70 5.44 -5.62
N TYR A 217 -1.60 5.62 -4.31
CA TYR A 217 -0.43 5.14 -3.56
C TYR A 217 -0.41 3.63 -3.45
N HIS A 218 -1.58 3.00 -3.25
CA HIS A 218 -1.69 1.55 -3.24
C HIS A 218 -1.22 0.95 -4.56
N ASN A 219 -1.71 1.44 -5.69
CA ASN A 219 -1.29 0.97 -7.01
C ASN A 219 0.22 1.09 -7.20
N GLN A 220 0.79 2.22 -6.78
CA GLN A 220 2.22 2.43 -6.93
C GLN A 220 3.06 1.54 -6.03
N ALA A 221 2.73 1.45 -4.75
CA ALA A 221 3.47 0.61 -3.80
C ALA A 221 3.18 -0.88 -3.98
N GLY A 222 1.97 -1.22 -4.44
CA GLY A 222 1.48 -2.59 -4.58
C GLY A 222 1.87 -3.28 -5.88
N ASN A 223 2.24 -2.52 -6.92
CA ASN A 223 2.65 -3.09 -8.20
C ASN A 223 4.05 -3.68 -8.15
N VAL A 224 4.29 -4.52 -7.15
CA VAL A 224 5.59 -5.15 -6.86
C VAL A 224 6.04 -6.03 -8.02
N ALA A 225 5.10 -6.64 -8.75
CA ALA A 225 5.40 -7.48 -9.90
C ALA A 225 6.16 -6.71 -10.99
N ASP A 226 5.76 -5.47 -11.29
CA ASP A 226 6.43 -4.65 -12.30
C ASP A 226 7.85 -4.28 -11.89
N TYR A 227 8.11 -4.04 -10.61
CA TYR A 227 9.46 -3.78 -10.11
C TYR A 227 10.35 -5.02 -10.16
N LEU A 228 9.78 -6.20 -10.03
CA LEU A 228 10.50 -7.48 -9.97
C LEU A 228 10.65 -8.17 -11.33
N VAL A 229 9.99 -7.69 -12.37
CA VAL A 229 10.17 -8.21 -13.75
C VAL A 229 11.64 -8.14 -14.18
N ASN A 230 12.34 -7.08 -13.79
CA ASN A 230 13.74 -6.93 -14.07
C ASN A 230 14.59 -7.08 -12.78
N PRO A 231 15.21 -8.24 -12.55
CA PRO A 231 16.00 -8.47 -11.34
C PRO A 231 17.24 -7.57 -11.25
N THR A 232 17.65 -6.93 -12.35
CA THR A 232 18.73 -5.92 -12.31
C THR A 232 18.23 -4.59 -11.73
N PHE A 233 16.92 -4.34 -11.77
CA PHE A 233 16.30 -3.15 -11.19
C PHE A 233 16.02 -3.33 -9.71
N ALA A 234 15.29 -4.36 -9.32
CA ALA A 234 14.92 -4.62 -7.94
C ALA A 234 14.92 -6.11 -7.60
N SER A 235 15.18 -6.44 -6.35
CA SER A 235 15.21 -7.80 -5.85
C SER A 235 14.89 -7.81 -4.36
N PRO A 236 13.97 -8.66 -3.84
CA PRO A 236 13.66 -8.71 -2.43
C PRO A 236 14.78 -9.34 -1.59
N LYS A 237 15.65 -10.13 -2.20
CA LYS A 237 16.88 -10.65 -1.55
C LYS A 237 17.95 -11.04 -2.54
N ILE A 238 19.19 -10.98 -2.09
CA ILE A 238 20.36 -11.43 -2.84
C ILE A 238 21.33 -12.16 -1.93
N ARG A 239 22.03 -13.15 -2.49
CA ARG A 239 23.14 -13.82 -1.80
C ARG A 239 24.44 -13.42 -2.48
N LYS A 240 25.45 -12.99 -1.71
CA LYS A 240 26.78 -12.67 -2.21
C LYS A 240 27.37 -13.88 -2.96
N GLY A 241 27.95 -13.63 -4.13
CA GLY A 241 28.56 -14.68 -4.97
C GLY A 241 27.59 -15.41 -5.90
N ARG A 242 26.28 -15.06 -5.93
CA ARG A 242 25.35 -15.58 -6.93
C ARG A 242 25.33 -14.69 -8.17
N ASN A 243 25.16 -15.30 -9.33
CA ASN A 243 25.02 -14.57 -10.59
C ASN A 243 23.57 -14.15 -10.86
N VAL A 244 23.38 -13.26 -11.83
CA VAL A 244 22.06 -12.72 -12.17
C VAL A 244 21.09 -13.80 -12.68
N ALA A 245 21.58 -14.84 -13.37
CA ALA A 245 20.74 -15.93 -13.90
C ALA A 245 20.13 -16.77 -12.76
N ASP A 246 20.89 -17.05 -11.70
CA ASP A 246 20.35 -17.72 -10.50
C ASP A 246 19.28 -16.89 -9.79
N ILE A 247 19.45 -15.58 -9.84
CA ILE A 247 18.48 -14.62 -9.30
C ILE A 247 17.21 -14.65 -10.17
N GLN A 248 17.33 -14.61 -11.49
CA GLN A 248 16.17 -14.64 -12.40
C GLN A 248 15.30 -15.88 -12.19
N ALA A 249 15.88 -17.06 -12.05
CA ALA A 249 15.13 -18.28 -11.80
C ALA A 249 14.32 -18.23 -10.49
N THR A 250 14.92 -17.64 -9.46
CA THR A 250 14.21 -17.43 -8.17
C THR A 250 13.07 -16.41 -8.32
N PHE A 251 13.25 -15.40 -9.16
CA PHE A 251 12.28 -14.34 -9.38
C PHE A 251 11.11 -14.74 -10.26
N GLN A 252 11.29 -15.60 -11.23
CA GLN A 252 10.17 -16.09 -12.04
C GLN A 252 9.13 -16.78 -11.15
N GLY A 253 9.57 -17.59 -10.19
CA GLY A 253 8.66 -18.20 -9.22
C GLY A 253 7.98 -17.18 -8.28
N LEU A 254 8.71 -16.13 -7.88
CA LEU A 254 8.18 -15.08 -7.03
C LEU A 254 7.19 -14.17 -7.77
N ASN A 255 7.49 -13.81 -9.02
CA ASN A 255 6.60 -13.03 -9.86
C ASN A 255 5.25 -13.71 -10.06
N ILE A 256 5.25 -15.02 -10.30
CA ILE A 256 4.00 -15.78 -10.38
C ILE A 256 3.21 -15.63 -9.08
N GLY A 257 3.86 -15.76 -7.91
CA GLY A 257 3.23 -15.61 -6.61
C GLY A 257 2.71 -14.20 -6.33
N LEU A 258 3.42 -13.15 -6.79
CA LEU A 258 3.04 -11.75 -6.57
C LEU A 258 2.02 -11.24 -7.59
N MET A 259 2.11 -11.65 -8.84
CA MET A 259 1.08 -11.35 -9.86
C MET A 259 -0.29 -11.94 -9.49
N THR A 260 -0.27 -13.06 -8.78
CA THR A 260 -1.49 -13.67 -8.27
C THR A 260 -2.02 -13.05 -6.99
N ALA A 261 -1.24 -12.23 -6.33
CA ALA A 261 -1.65 -11.46 -5.16
C ALA A 261 -2.11 -10.02 -5.51
N SER A 262 -2.11 -9.62 -6.79
CA SER A 262 -2.71 -8.35 -7.21
C SER A 262 -4.23 -8.43 -7.10
N GLU A 263 -4.87 -7.35 -6.68
CA GLU A 263 -6.32 -7.31 -6.42
C GLU A 263 -7.15 -7.72 -7.63
N ASP A 264 -6.72 -7.37 -8.84
CA ASP A 264 -7.38 -7.71 -10.10
C ASP A 264 -7.32 -9.21 -10.43
N ASN A 265 -6.40 -9.93 -9.82
CA ASN A 265 -6.18 -11.37 -10.06
C ASN A 265 -6.50 -12.26 -8.85
N PHE A 266 -7.02 -11.69 -7.74
CA PHE A 266 -7.32 -12.48 -6.54
C PHE A 266 -8.31 -13.61 -6.83
N LEU A 267 -9.35 -13.35 -7.62
CA LEU A 267 -10.29 -14.38 -8.09
C LEU A 267 -9.59 -15.44 -8.95
N LEU A 268 -8.73 -15.02 -9.87
CA LEU A 268 -7.95 -15.93 -10.71
C LEU A 268 -7.00 -16.78 -9.89
N PHE A 269 -6.36 -16.21 -8.87
CA PHE A 269 -5.48 -16.94 -7.94
C PHE A 269 -6.27 -17.93 -7.07
N PHE A 270 -7.41 -17.52 -6.56
CA PHE A 270 -8.27 -18.41 -5.78
C PHE A 270 -8.74 -19.59 -6.65
N PHE A 271 -9.10 -19.35 -7.90
CA PHE A 271 -9.45 -20.41 -8.87
C PHE A 271 -8.24 -21.26 -9.25
N LEU A 272 -7.08 -20.67 -9.51
CA LEU A 272 -5.85 -21.43 -9.81
C LEU A 272 -5.40 -22.25 -8.59
N PHE A 273 -5.47 -21.68 -7.39
CA PHE A 273 -5.17 -22.39 -6.16
C PHE A 273 -6.12 -23.55 -5.91
N LEU A 274 -7.41 -23.36 -6.14
CA LEU A 274 -8.41 -24.44 -6.05
C LEU A 274 -8.17 -25.53 -7.11
N ILE A 275 -7.81 -25.15 -8.33
CA ILE A 275 -7.49 -26.09 -9.41
C ILE A 275 -6.20 -26.86 -9.05
N VAL A 276 -5.15 -26.20 -8.63
CA VAL A 276 -3.88 -26.84 -8.23
C VAL A 276 -4.07 -27.69 -6.98
N ALA A 277 -4.83 -27.23 -6.01
CA ALA A 277 -5.16 -28.00 -4.80
C ALA A 277 -6.00 -29.24 -5.13
N SER A 278 -6.99 -29.13 -6.04
CA SER A 278 -7.77 -30.29 -6.48
C SER A 278 -6.92 -31.30 -7.26
N PHE A 279 -5.96 -30.87 -8.06
CA PHE A 279 -5.02 -31.74 -8.75
C PHE A 279 -4.02 -32.43 -7.80
N LEU A 280 -3.54 -31.73 -6.78
CA LEU A 280 -2.54 -32.24 -5.84
C LEU A 280 -3.13 -33.13 -4.75
N PHE A 281 -4.40 -32.91 -4.37
CA PHE A 281 -5.01 -33.58 -3.21
C PHE A 281 -6.16 -34.51 -3.58
N SER A 282 -6.51 -34.69 -4.87
CA SER A 282 -7.58 -35.59 -5.32
C SER A 282 -8.90 -35.43 -4.55
N LEU A 283 -9.23 -34.22 -4.12
CA LEU A 283 -10.39 -33.96 -3.26
C LEU A 283 -11.63 -33.57 -4.10
N PRO A 284 -12.77 -34.25 -3.95
CA PRO A 284 -14.02 -33.96 -4.66
C PRO A 284 -14.77 -32.71 -4.16
N LEU A 285 -14.09 -31.78 -3.49
CA LEU A 285 -14.72 -30.65 -2.78
C LEU A 285 -15.09 -29.45 -3.67
N VAL A 286 -14.71 -29.47 -4.94
CA VAL A 286 -14.91 -28.32 -5.84
C VAL A 286 -16.35 -28.17 -6.34
N LEU A 287 -17.18 -29.22 -6.23
CA LEU A 287 -18.56 -29.18 -6.73
C LEU A 287 -19.59 -28.56 -5.78
N PHE A 288 -19.24 -28.33 -4.52
CA PHE A 288 -20.21 -27.84 -3.53
C PHE A 288 -20.38 -26.32 -3.47
N VAL A 289 -19.47 -25.56 -4.07
CA VAL A 289 -19.50 -24.07 -4.05
C VAL A 289 -20.29 -23.48 -5.22
N PHE A 290 -20.60 -24.28 -6.24
CA PHE A 290 -21.33 -23.81 -7.43
C PHE A 290 -22.83 -24.13 -7.44
N LEU A 291 -23.37 -24.79 -6.42
CA LEU A 291 -24.77 -25.20 -6.37
C LEU A 291 -25.56 -24.65 -5.17
N SER A 292 -25.01 -23.71 -4.44
CA SER A 292 -25.69 -22.92 -3.40
C SER A 292 -25.56 -21.42 -3.73
#